data_a5fd2775e8d7dd47d8bcd5f1145ff82b
#
_entry.id   a5fd2775e8d7dd47d8bcd5f1145ff82b
#
_cell.length_a   1.000
_cell.length_b   1.000
_cell.length_c   1.000
_cell.angle_alpha   90.00
_cell.angle_beta   90.00
_cell.angle_gamma   90.00
#
_symmetry.space_group_name_H-M   'P 1'
#
loop_
_entity.id
_entity.type
_entity.pdbx_description
1 polymer ?
#
loop_
_entity_poly.entity_id
_entity_poly.type
_entity_poly.pdbx_seq_one_letter_code
_entity_poly.pdbx_strand_id
1 'polypeptide(L)'
;SDDLYDWAMSRGTSVYYDETVCMLPPDLTYNSMSLTESKTRKCITLWIEWKDNVIINMKHENTSVVNTKKLSYDDFEKCLPKEYSILKEITNEENADDIVSWTMIQYNKYFANYLGSHNILYRTTCGYTKDKVVHDKLNFLYTHMTSPIRRFADLYNQMCYHNKQHDLTNDHMTTINDKVSQVSQFYYHYHITEIAYKSLEKPIEIKIEQTDNNDYV
;
A
#
# COMPACT_ATOMS: atom_id res chain seq x y z
N SER A 1 3.63 -17.71 -13.81
CA SER A 1 3.58 -17.85 -15.28
C SER A 1 3.44 -16.46 -15.88
N ASP A 2 3.91 -16.27 -17.08
CA ASP A 2 3.83 -15.00 -17.82
C ASP A 2 2.38 -14.54 -17.94
N ASP A 3 1.44 -15.45 -18.17
CA ASP A 3 -0.01 -15.16 -18.23
C ASP A 3 -0.54 -14.49 -16.95
N LEU A 4 -0.06 -14.88 -15.77
CA LEU A 4 -0.49 -14.27 -14.51
C LEU A 4 0.13 -12.88 -14.34
N TYR A 5 1.36 -12.69 -14.81
CA TYR A 5 2.03 -11.39 -14.82
C TYR A 5 1.28 -10.40 -15.73
N ASP A 6 1.00 -10.80 -16.96
CA ASP A 6 0.28 -10.00 -17.94
C ASP A 6 -1.14 -9.67 -17.47
N TRP A 7 -1.81 -10.66 -16.85
CA TRP A 7 -3.10 -10.43 -16.22
C TRP A 7 -3.03 -9.36 -15.12
N ALA A 8 -2.08 -9.48 -14.20
CA ALA A 8 -1.92 -8.53 -13.11
C ALA A 8 -1.57 -7.12 -13.62
N MET A 9 -0.68 -7.04 -14.61
CA MET A 9 -0.28 -5.78 -15.23
C MET A 9 -1.45 -5.10 -15.94
N SER A 10 -2.24 -5.84 -16.72
CA SER A 10 -3.41 -5.29 -17.43
C SER A 10 -4.47 -4.72 -16.48
N ARG A 11 -4.58 -5.24 -15.26
CA ARG A 11 -5.49 -4.73 -14.22
C ARG A 11 -4.89 -3.61 -13.39
N GLY A 12 -3.59 -3.62 -13.16
CA GLY A 12 -2.83 -2.64 -12.40
C GLY A 12 -3.10 -2.63 -10.91
N THR A 13 -4.36 -2.69 -10.48
CA THR A 13 -4.76 -2.70 -9.07
C THR A 13 -6.14 -3.34 -8.89
N SER A 14 -6.41 -3.82 -7.66
CA SER A 14 -7.77 -4.20 -7.27
C SER A 14 -8.64 -2.96 -7.05
N VAL A 15 -9.93 -3.09 -7.35
CA VAL A 15 -10.93 -2.05 -7.12
C VAL A 15 -11.93 -2.53 -6.08
N TYR A 16 -12.17 -1.71 -5.08
CA TYR A 16 -13.07 -1.99 -3.96
C TYR A 16 -14.27 -1.03 -4.01
N TYR A 17 -15.44 -1.59 -4.15
CA TYR A 17 -16.72 -0.89 -4.05
C TYR A 17 -17.72 -1.89 -3.43
N ASP A 18 -19.00 -1.86 -3.74
CA ASP A 18 -19.95 -2.85 -3.24
C ASP A 18 -19.51 -4.30 -3.53
N GLU A 19 -18.81 -4.48 -4.66
CA GLU A 19 -18.13 -5.72 -5.01
C GLU A 19 -16.62 -5.49 -5.12
N THR A 20 -15.81 -6.50 -4.88
CA THR A 20 -14.35 -6.43 -5.06
C THR A 20 -13.94 -7.00 -6.40
N VAL A 21 -13.34 -6.17 -7.24
CA VAL A 21 -12.64 -6.62 -8.46
C VAL A 21 -11.16 -6.82 -8.13
N CYS A 22 -10.77 -8.08 -7.96
CA CYS A 22 -9.40 -8.43 -7.61
C CYS A 22 -8.43 -8.23 -8.78
N MET A 23 -7.22 -7.72 -8.51
CA MET A 23 -6.12 -7.66 -9.48
C MET A 23 -5.68 -9.07 -9.90
N LEU A 24 -5.49 -9.97 -8.95
CA LEU A 24 -5.18 -11.37 -9.18
C LEU A 24 -6.47 -12.21 -9.17
N PRO A 25 -6.46 -13.43 -9.76
CA PRO A 25 -7.57 -14.34 -9.64
C PRO A 25 -8.03 -14.52 -8.19
N PRO A 26 -9.35 -14.52 -7.91
CA PRO A 26 -9.88 -14.57 -6.54
C PRO A 26 -9.34 -15.73 -5.71
N ASP A 27 -9.14 -16.90 -6.32
CA ASP A 27 -8.62 -18.09 -5.64
C ASP A 27 -7.18 -17.89 -5.14
N LEU A 28 -6.32 -17.25 -5.94
CA LEU A 28 -4.97 -16.86 -5.51
C LEU A 28 -5.04 -15.80 -4.42
N THR A 29 -5.88 -14.77 -4.61
CA THR A 29 -6.02 -13.65 -3.69
C THR A 29 -6.43 -14.13 -2.30
N TYR A 30 -7.55 -14.86 -2.20
CA TYR A 30 -8.16 -15.20 -0.91
C TYR A 30 -7.59 -16.48 -0.29
N ASN A 31 -7.32 -17.50 -1.09
CA ASN A 31 -6.97 -18.81 -0.56
C ASN A 31 -5.48 -19.05 -0.43
N SER A 32 -4.66 -18.47 -1.33
CA SER A 32 -3.23 -18.79 -1.39
C SER A 32 -2.32 -17.69 -0.85
N MET A 33 -2.63 -16.41 -1.10
CA MET A 33 -1.72 -15.30 -0.84
C MET A 33 -2.13 -14.42 0.35
N SER A 34 -3.42 -14.26 0.63
CA SER A 34 -3.88 -13.41 1.73
C SER A 34 -3.42 -13.93 3.09
N LEU A 35 -3.06 -13.00 3.99
CA LEU A 35 -2.71 -13.25 5.40
C LEU A 35 -3.98 -13.59 6.22
N THR A 36 -4.69 -14.64 5.79
CA THR A 36 -5.88 -15.12 6.48
C THR A 36 -5.50 -15.71 7.84
N GLU A 37 -6.36 -15.54 8.84
CA GLU A 37 -6.14 -16.10 10.18
C GLU A 37 -5.87 -17.60 10.13
N SER A 38 -4.97 -18.05 11.02
CA SER A 38 -4.57 -19.45 11.19
C SER A 38 -3.95 -20.11 9.95
N LYS A 39 -3.59 -19.35 8.92
CA LYS A 39 -2.90 -19.87 7.74
C LYS A 39 -1.44 -19.43 7.73
N THR A 40 -0.55 -20.37 7.44
CA THR A 40 0.88 -20.07 7.24
C THR A 40 1.08 -19.42 5.87
N ARG A 41 1.81 -18.32 5.83
CA ARG A 41 2.19 -17.61 4.59
C ARG A 41 3.66 -17.27 4.57
N LYS A 42 4.26 -17.35 3.38
CA LYS A 42 5.61 -16.83 3.14
C LYS A 42 5.56 -15.32 3.00
N CYS A 43 6.40 -14.63 3.73
CA CYS A 43 6.43 -13.17 3.77
C CYS A 43 7.87 -12.66 3.69
N ILE A 44 8.03 -11.44 3.21
CA ILE A 44 9.25 -10.66 3.38
C ILE A 44 9.02 -9.81 4.62
N THR A 45 9.70 -10.11 5.70
CA THR A 45 9.54 -9.44 7.00
C THR A 45 10.64 -8.41 7.20
N LEU A 46 10.27 -7.22 7.62
CA LEU A 46 11.18 -6.19 8.08
C LEU A 46 11.18 -6.16 9.61
N TRP A 47 12.34 -6.38 10.20
CA TRP A 47 12.59 -6.21 11.62
C TRP A 47 13.11 -4.81 11.87
N ILE A 48 12.46 -4.10 12.79
CA ILE A 48 12.85 -2.76 13.21
C ILE A 48 13.23 -2.83 14.69
N GLU A 49 14.44 -2.43 15.00
CA GLU A 49 14.94 -2.29 16.36
C GLU A 49 15.05 -0.81 16.69
N TRP A 50 14.51 -0.41 17.82
CA TRP A 50 14.58 0.98 18.27
C TRP A 50 14.99 1.08 19.73
N LYS A 51 15.54 2.20 20.07
CA LYS A 51 15.92 2.57 21.43
C LYS A 51 15.75 4.08 21.58
N ASP A 52 15.20 4.50 22.72
CA ASP A 52 14.97 5.91 23.04
C ASP A 52 14.22 6.65 21.89
N ASN A 53 13.18 6.01 21.35
CA ASN A 53 12.35 6.47 20.23
C ASN A 53 13.10 6.70 18.90
N VAL A 54 14.29 6.14 18.77
CA VAL A 54 15.09 6.19 17.53
C VAL A 54 15.26 4.78 16.97
N ILE A 55 15.04 4.64 15.66
CA ILE A 55 15.35 3.39 14.95
C ILE A 55 16.88 3.25 14.91
N ILE A 56 17.41 2.19 15.55
CA ILE A 56 18.84 1.91 15.61
C ILE A 56 19.27 0.85 14.61
N ASN A 57 18.35 -0.01 14.18
CA ASN A 57 18.65 -1.05 13.21
C ASN A 57 17.39 -1.46 12.42
N MET A 58 17.60 -1.82 11.16
CA MET A 58 16.58 -2.41 10.30
C MET A 58 17.19 -3.56 9.50
N LYS A 59 16.57 -4.72 9.54
CA LYS A 59 16.94 -5.87 8.71
C LYS A 59 15.71 -6.56 8.16
N HIS A 60 15.84 -7.22 7.02
CA HIS A 60 14.75 -8.00 6.44
C HIS A 60 15.16 -9.45 6.24
N GLU A 61 14.17 -10.32 6.17
CA GLU A 61 14.35 -11.73 5.87
C GLU A 61 13.08 -12.36 5.30
N ASN A 62 13.24 -13.46 4.58
CA ASN A 62 12.13 -14.30 4.16
C ASN A 62 11.68 -15.17 5.33
N THR A 63 10.42 -15.03 5.72
CA THR A 63 9.84 -15.72 6.87
C THR A 63 8.61 -16.52 6.48
N SER A 64 8.20 -17.41 7.39
CA SER A 64 6.86 -18.00 7.38
C SER A 64 6.10 -17.47 8.57
N VAL A 65 4.99 -16.79 8.32
CA VAL A 65 4.16 -16.18 9.36
C VAL A 65 2.78 -16.84 9.43
N VAL A 66 2.21 -16.86 10.63
CA VAL A 66 0.82 -17.23 10.86
C VAL A 66 0.12 -16.00 11.42
N ASN A 67 -0.93 -15.53 10.74
CA ASN A 67 -1.77 -14.49 11.29
C ASN A 67 -2.65 -15.08 12.38
N THR A 68 -2.45 -14.66 13.61
CA THR A 68 -3.21 -15.17 14.77
C THR A 68 -4.50 -14.40 15.01
N LYS A 69 -4.59 -13.16 14.50
CA LYS A 69 -5.76 -12.30 14.72
C LYS A 69 -5.88 -11.21 13.67
N LYS A 70 -7.07 -11.05 13.10
CA LYS A 70 -7.43 -9.91 12.25
C LYS A 70 -8.21 -8.90 13.09
N LEU A 71 -7.77 -7.66 13.10
CA LEU A 71 -8.41 -6.56 13.82
C LEU A 71 -8.80 -5.45 12.86
N SER A 72 -9.90 -4.75 13.17
CA SER A 72 -10.16 -3.42 12.62
C SER A 72 -9.28 -2.38 13.33
N TYR A 73 -9.19 -1.18 12.78
CA TYR A 73 -8.48 -0.08 13.44
C TYR A 73 -9.12 0.25 14.80
N ASP A 74 -10.46 0.27 14.88
CA ASP A 74 -11.20 0.55 16.10
C ASP A 74 -11.03 -0.51 17.21
N ASP A 75 -10.68 -1.74 16.82
CA ASP A 75 -10.47 -2.84 17.75
C ASP A 75 -9.02 -2.99 18.18
N PHE A 76 -8.08 -2.32 17.52
CA PHE A 76 -6.66 -2.51 17.80
C PHE A 76 -6.30 -2.12 19.24
N GLU A 77 -6.66 -0.93 19.67
CA GLU A 77 -6.41 -0.47 21.05
C GLU A 77 -7.07 -1.36 22.09
N LYS A 78 -8.33 -1.77 21.86
CA LYS A 78 -9.10 -2.61 22.79
C LYS A 78 -8.55 -4.01 22.93
N CYS A 79 -8.10 -4.60 21.81
CA CYS A 79 -7.68 -6.00 21.78
C CYS A 79 -6.21 -6.21 22.12
N LEU A 80 -5.35 -5.23 21.80
CA LEU A 80 -3.90 -5.26 21.98
C LEU A 80 -3.40 -3.96 22.63
N PRO A 81 -3.87 -3.60 23.83
CA PRO A 81 -3.60 -2.28 24.43
C PRO A 81 -2.12 -2.02 24.73
N LYS A 82 -1.34 -3.07 25.04
CA LYS A 82 0.10 -2.94 25.29
C LYS A 82 0.85 -2.64 24.02
N GLU A 83 0.60 -3.39 22.96
CA GLU A 83 1.20 -3.22 21.64
C GLU A 83 0.82 -1.87 21.05
N TYR A 84 -0.44 -1.47 21.20
CA TYR A 84 -0.94 -0.17 20.76
C TYR A 84 -0.20 0.98 21.47
N SER A 85 -0.10 0.93 22.81
CA SER A 85 0.60 1.95 23.60
C SER A 85 2.09 2.08 23.22
N ILE A 86 2.78 0.95 23.03
CA ILE A 86 4.18 0.94 22.59
C ILE A 86 4.30 1.58 21.20
N LEU A 87 3.43 1.20 20.25
CA LEU A 87 3.48 1.74 18.90
C LEU A 87 3.13 3.22 18.86
N LYS A 88 2.18 3.72 19.65
CA LYS A 88 1.92 5.16 19.80
C LYS A 88 3.18 5.92 20.23
N GLU A 89 3.88 5.41 21.25
CA GLU A 89 5.10 6.05 21.74
C GLU A 89 6.19 6.10 20.66
N ILE A 90 6.38 4.99 19.90
CA ILE A 90 7.41 4.88 18.87
C ILE A 90 7.11 5.75 17.65
N THR A 91 5.87 5.72 17.21
CA THR A 91 5.45 6.40 15.97
C THR A 91 5.13 7.87 16.20
N ASN A 92 4.82 8.24 17.44
CA ASN A 92 4.26 9.53 17.83
C ASN A 92 2.92 9.81 17.09
N GLU A 93 2.16 8.75 16.79
CA GLU A 93 0.84 8.82 16.15
C GLU A 93 -0.26 8.51 17.16
N GLU A 94 -1.40 9.15 17.00
CA GLU A 94 -2.48 9.06 18.01
C GLU A 94 -3.51 7.97 17.71
N ASN A 95 -3.68 7.59 16.45
CA ASN A 95 -4.70 6.63 16.04
C ASN A 95 -4.12 5.44 15.26
N ALA A 96 -4.89 4.36 15.17
CA ALA A 96 -4.43 3.08 14.67
C ALA A 96 -4.09 3.10 13.16
N ASP A 97 -4.80 3.87 12.37
CA ASP A 97 -4.55 3.94 10.92
C ASP A 97 -3.28 4.74 10.60
N ASP A 98 -2.98 5.79 11.37
CA ASP A 98 -1.71 6.52 11.26
C ASP A 98 -0.52 5.67 11.71
N ILE A 99 -0.66 4.89 12.81
CA ILE A 99 0.36 3.92 13.25
C ILE A 99 0.63 2.90 12.13
N VAL A 100 -0.41 2.33 11.52
CA VAL A 100 -0.25 1.37 10.42
C VAL A 100 0.36 2.05 9.20
N SER A 101 -0.07 3.27 8.88
CA SER A 101 0.50 4.07 7.77
C SER A 101 1.98 4.35 7.99
N TRP A 102 2.38 4.74 9.21
CA TRP A 102 3.77 4.92 9.57
C TRP A 102 4.60 3.63 9.34
N THR A 103 4.11 2.49 9.80
CA THR A 103 4.81 1.20 9.61
C THR A 103 4.97 0.84 8.13
N MET A 104 3.93 1.05 7.32
CA MET A 104 4.00 0.86 5.87
C MET A 104 5.00 1.81 5.21
N ILE A 105 5.07 3.07 5.66
CA ILE A 105 6.03 4.05 5.15
C ILE A 105 7.46 3.60 5.46
N GLN A 106 7.75 3.15 6.69
CA GLN A 106 9.10 2.64 7.04
C GLN A 106 9.48 1.43 6.19
N TYR A 107 8.57 0.49 6.00
CA TYR A 107 8.79 -0.67 5.15
C TYR A 107 9.13 -0.28 3.70
N ASN A 108 8.30 0.55 3.10
CA ASN A 108 8.45 0.98 1.72
C ASN A 108 9.71 1.84 1.50
N LYS A 109 10.04 2.73 2.44
CA LYS A 109 11.28 3.53 2.46
C LYS A 109 12.52 2.64 2.54
N TYR A 110 12.51 1.65 3.44
CA TYR A 110 13.60 0.70 3.57
C TYR A 110 13.87 -0.03 2.26
N PHE A 111 12.84 -0.60 1.64
CA PHE A 111 12.99 -1.36 0.40
C PHE A 111 13.31 -0.48 -0.82
N ALA A 112 12.85 0.77 -0.87
CA ALA A 112 13.26 1.72 -1.90
C ALA A 112 14.79 1.95 -1.91
N ASN A 113 15.41 1.97 -0.73
CA ASN A 113 16.86 2.10 -0.60
C ASN A 113 17.58 0.76 -0.82
N TYR A 114 17.09 -0.32 -0.23
CA TYR A 114 17.71 -1.65 -0.33
C TYR A 114 17.75 -2.15 -1.78
N LEU A 115 16.63 -2.00 -2.51
CA LEU A 115 16.51 -2.44 -3.91
C LEU A 115 17.00 -1.39 -4.92
N GLY A 116 17.64 -0.34 -4.48
CA GLY A 116 18.04 0.80 -5.34
C GLY A 116 19.01 0.48 -6.48
N SER A 117 19.60 -0.73 -6.51
CA SER A 117 20.41 -1.27 -7.61
C SER A 117 19.60 -2.14 -8.58
N HIS A 118 18.34 -2.43 -8.28
CA HIS A 118 17.43 -3.21 -9.11
C HIS A 118 16.51 -2.26 -9.88
N ASN A 119 15.95 -2.71 -10.99
CA ASN A 119 14.99 -1.94 -11.81
C ASN A 119 13.60 -1.93 -11.15
N ILE A 120 13.48 -1.38 -9.95
CA ILE A 120 12.21 -1.28 -9.23
C ILE A 120 11.37 -0.09 -9.70
N LEU A 121 10.10 -0.11 -9.30
CA LEU A 121 9.18 1.01 -9.48
C LEU A 121 9.19 1.91 -8.25
N TYR A 122 9.66 3.14 -8.40
CA TYR A 122 9.54 4.18 -7.39
C TYR A 122 8.17 4.85 -7.47
N ARG A 123 7.60 5.18 -6.33
CA ARG A 123 6.34 5.93 -6.23
C ARG A 123 6.62 7.42 -6.17
N THR A 124 5.91 8.19 -6.96
CA THR A 124 5.85 9.65 -6.93
C THR A 124 4.41 10.12 -6.68
N THR A 125 4.17 11.40 -6.51
CA THR A 125 2.81 11.94 -6.41
C THR A 125 1.98 11.70 -7.68
N CYS A 126 2.62 11.69 -8.85
CA CYS A 126 1.97 11.52 -10.14
C CYS A 126 1.80 10.06 -10.60
N GLY A 127 2.42 9.09 -9.92
CA GLY A 127 2.37 7.68 -10.37
C GLY A 127 3.63 6.92 -10.04
N TYR A 128 4.03 6.00 -10.92
CA TYR A 128 5.24 5.20 -10.79
C TYR A 128 6.26 5.56 -11.86
N THR A 129 7.53 5.44 -11.52
CA THR A 129 8.67 5.63 -12.41
C THR A 129 9.77 4.60 -12.13
N LYS A 130 10.59 4.31 -13.15
CA LYS A 130 11.83 3.53 -13.00
C LYS A 130 13.00 4.40 -12.55
N ASP A 131 12.89 5.71 -12.73
CA ASP A 131 13.93 6.63 -12.33
C ASP A 131 13.99 6.76 -10.81
N LYS A 132 15.21 6.73 -10.27
CA LYS A 132 15.47 6.86 -8.84
C LYS A 132 15.26 8.31 -8.39
N VAL A 133 14.01 8.66 -8.10
CA VAL A 133 13.62 10.01 -7.68
C VAL A 133 13.06 10.03 -6.26
N VAL A 134 13.27 11.13 -5.56
CA VAL A 134 12.71 11.38 -4.25
C VAL A 134 11.21 11.67 -4.39
N HIS A 135 10.41 11.11 -3.51
CA HIS A 135 8.97 11.37 -3.47
C HIS A 135 8.71 12.78 -2.96
N ASP A 136 8.01 13.61 -3.73
CA ASP A 136 7.87 15.06 -3.51
C ASP A 136 7.35 15.42 -2.09
N LYS A 137 6.33 14.71 -1.60
CA LYS A 137 5.73 14.97 -0.29
C LYS A 137 6.50 14.34 0.88
N LEU A 138 7.21 13.22 0.65
CA LEU A 138 7.87 12.46 1.71
C LEU A 138 9.35 12.84 1.87
N ASN A 139 9.95 13.53 0.90
CA ASN A 139 11.36 13.94 0.88
C ASN A 139 12.39 12.79 1.02
N PHE A 140 12.03 11.59 0.58
CA PHE A 140 12.92 10.43 0.49
C PHE A 140 12.51 9.50 -0.64
N LEU A 141 13.38 8.53 -0.98
CA LEU A 141 13.07 7.48 -1.94
C LEU A 141 11.94 6.61 -1.39
N TYR A 142 10.91 6.42 -2.19
CA TYR A 142 9.73 5.68 -1.78
C TYR A 142 9.28 4.72 -2.87
N THR A 143 8.92 3.52 -2.46
CA THR A 143 8.34 2.51 -3.34
C THR A 143 7.09 1.93 -2.72
N HIS A 144 6.38 1.09 -3.44
CA HIS A 144 5.31 0.27 -2.88
C HIS A 144 5.72 -1.20 -2.91
N MET A 145 5.62 -1.87 -1.77
CA MET A 145 6.01 -3.28 -1.63
C MET A 145 5.16 -4.06 -0.60
N THR A 146 4.22 -3.37 0.06
CA THR A 146 3.42 -3.94 1.15
C THR A 146 2.17 -4.71 0.71
N SER A 147 1.73 -4.55 -0.54
CA SER A 147 0.40 -5.02 -0.97
C SER A 147 0.40 -5.71 -2.35
N PRO A 148 1.20 -6.78 -2.56
CA PRO A 148 1.41 -7.41 -3.88
C PRO A 148 0.17 -8.10 -4.45
N ILE A 149 -0.81 -8.44 -3.64
CA ILE A 149 -2.07 -9.06 -4.12
C ILE A 149 -3.08 -8.06 -4.69
N ARG A 150 -2.89 -6.76 -4.39
CA ARG A 150 -3.84 -5.72 -4.81
C ARG A 150 -3.24 -4.58 -5.63
N ARG A 151 -1.92 -4.47 -5.75
CA ARG A 151 -1.25 -3.47 -6.58
C ARG A 151 -0.12 -4.12 -7.38
N PHE A 152 -0.12 -3.89 -8.69
CA PHE A 152 0.89 -4.45 -9.58
C PHE A 152 2.31 -3.97 -9.24
N ALA A 153 2.48 -2.69 -8.91
CA ALA A 153 3.80 -2.15 -8.55
C ALA A 153 4.42 -2.87 -7.34
N ASP A 154 3.63 -3.21 -6.33
CA ASP A 154 4.10 -4.00 -5.17
C ASP A 154 4.51 -5.41 -5.57
N LEU A 155 3.71 -6.06 -6.42
CA LEU A 155 4.02 -7.38 -6.96
C LEU A 155 5.33 -7.35 -7.75
N TYR A 156 5.46 -6.39 -8.66
CA TYR A 156 6.66 -6.20 -9.48
C TYR A 156 7.91 -5.99 -8.61
N ASN A 157 7.83 -5.11 -7.61
CA ASN A 157 8.95 -4.83 -6.72
C ASN A 157 9.34 -6.06 -5.86
N GLN A 158 8.38 -6.89 -5.45
CA GLN A 158 8.68 -8.18 -4.82
C GLN A 158 9.32 -9.17 -5.81
N MET A 159 8.95 -9.16 -7.07
CA MET A 159 9.64 -9.95 -8.11
C MET A 159 11.08 -9.46 -8.29
N CYS A 160 11.34 -8.16 -8.27
CA CYS A 160 12.70 -7.59 -8.27
C CYS A 160 13.51 -8.08 -7.07
N TYR A 161 12.93 -8.09 -5.88
CA TYR A 161 13.57 -8.63 -4.67
C TYR A 161 14.01 -10.09 -4.83
N HIS A 162 13.24 -10.90 -5.57
CA HIS A 162 13.54 -12.30 -5.84
C HIS A 162 14.33 -12.51 -7.14
N ASN A 163 14.78 -11.47 -7.84
CA ASN A 163 15.42 -11.53 -9.16
C ASN A 163 14.58 -12.30 -10.21
N LYS A 164 13.27 -12.07 -10.21
CA LYS A 164 12.28 -12.74 -11.08
C LYS A 164 11.44 -11.74 -11.90
N GLN A 165 11.86 -10.49 -11.95
CA GLN A 165 11.17 -9.45 -12.68
C GLN A 165 11.32 -9.61 -14.21
N HIS A 166 10.31 -9.13 -14.92
CA HIS A 166 10.37 -8.89 -16.35
C HIS A 166 10.82 -7.45 -16.63
N ASP A 167 11.43 -7.22 -17.78
CA ASP A 167 11.76 -5.87 -18.19
C ASP A 167 10.48 -5.09 -18.52
N LEU A 168 10.32 -3.92 -17.89
CA LEU A 168 9.22 -3.01 -18.19
C LEU A 168 9.61 -2.05 -19.31
N THR A 169 8.81 -2.04 -20.37
CA THR A 169 8.90 -1.05 -21.44
C THR A 169 8.25 0.27 -21.01
N ASN A 170 8.42 1.33 -21.80
CA ASN A 170 7.73 2.59 -21.58
C ASN A 170 6.20 2.43 -21.74
N ASP A 171 5.74 1.58 -22.65
CA ASP A 171 4.31 1.30 -22.84
C ASP A 171 3.72 0.60 -21.60
N HIS A 172 4.47 -0.32 -20.99
CA HIS A 172 4.08 -0.92 -19.71
C HIS A 172 3.97 0.13 -18.60
N MET A 173 4.89 1.09 -18.52
CA MET A 173 4.86 2.18 -17.54
C MET A 173 3.64 3.08 -17.75
N THR A 174 3.33 3.42 -19.00
CA THR A 174 2.12 4.17 -19.35
C THR A 174 0.87 3.42 -18.91
N THR A 175 0.76 2.13 -19.25
CA THR A 175 -0.37 1.29 -18.85
C THR A 175 -0.56 1.23 -17.34
N ILE A 176 0.52 1.03 -16.57
CA ILE A 176 0.46 0.98 -15.10
C ILE A 176 -0.06 2.31 -14.53
N ASN A 177 0.48 3.43 -14.99
CA ASN A 177 0.11 4.75 -14.50
C ASN A 177 -1.31 5.15 -14.90
N ASP A 178 -1.73 4.81 -16.12
CA ASP A 178 -3.12 5.03 -16.57
C ASP A 178 -4.12 4.25 -15.72
N LYS A 179 -3.81 2.98 -15.40
CA LYS A 179 -4.69 2.17 -14.52
C LYS A 179 -4.79 2.75 -13.11
N VAL A 180 -3.68 3.20 -12.53
CA VAL A 180 -3.67 3.85 -11.22
C VAL A 180 -4.50 5.14 -11.24
N SER A 181 -4.34 5.96 -12.28
CA SER A 181 -5.11 7.18 -12.47
C SER A 181 -6.62 6.90 -12.63
N GLN A 182 -6.98 5.94 -13.51
CA GLN A 182 -8.38 5.53 -13.73
C GLN A 182 -9.06 5.07 -12.42
N VAL A 183 -8.37 4.27 -11.62
CA VAL A 183 -8.91 3.80 -10.34
C VAL A 183 -9.04 4.93 -9.33
N SER A 184 -8.09 5.86 -9.28
CA SER A 184 -8.20 7.05 -8.43
C SER A 184 -9.38 7.93 -8.82
N GLN A 185 -9.59 8.16 -10.12
CA GLN A 185 -10.75 8.89 -10.64
C GLN A 185 -12.06 8.16 -10.34
N PHE A 186 -12.08 6.81 -10.47
CA PHE A 186 -13.24 6.01 -10.11
C PHE A 186 -13.62 6.21 -8.64
N TYR A 187 -12.68 6.11 -7.71
CA TYR A 187 -12.95 6.33 -6.29
C TYR A 187 -13.44 7.74 -6.01
N TYR A 188 -12.85 8.76 -6.63
CA TYR A 188 -13.32 10.13 -6.48
C TYR A 188 -14.80 10.26 -6.90
N HIS A 189 -15.15 9.80 -8.10
CA HIS A 189 -16.52 9.87 -8.58
C HIS A 189 -17.49 9.02 -7.74
N TYR A 190 -17.06 7.82 -7.31
CA TYR A 190 -17.84 6.95 -6.44
C TYR A 190 -18.20 7.65 -5.11
N HIS A 191 -17.21 8.24 -4.44
CA HIS A 191 -17.42 8.96 -3.19
C HIS A 191 -18.31 10.20 -3.37
N ILE A 192 -18.10 11.00 -4.41
CA ILE A 192 -18.97 12.15 -4.69
C ILE A 192 -20.41 11.70 -4.92
N THR A 193 -20.61 10.63 -5.68
CA THR A 193 -21.94 10.07 -5.92
C THR A 193 -22.59 9.54 -4.63
N GLU A 194 -21.83 8.86 -3.79
CA GLU A 194 -22.30 8.37 -2.48
C GLU A 194 -22.70 9.52 -1.56
N ILE A 195 -21.90 10.58 -1.49
CA ILE A 195 -22.21 11.79 -0.72
C ILE A 195 -23.48 12.44 -1.26
N ALA A 196 -23.58 12.62 -2.58
CA ALA A 196 -24.77 13.19 -3.22
C ALA A 196 -26.05 12.36 -2.94
N TYR A 197 -25.95 11.03 -3.01
CA TYR A 197 -27.07 10.15 -2.70
C TYR A 197 -27.49 10.25 -1.22
N LYS A 198 -26.54 10.22 -0.29
CA LYS A 198 -26.82 10.40 1.15
C LYS A 198 -27.43 11.77 1.47
N SER A 199 -27.07 12.81 0.73
CA SER A 199 -27.62 14.16 0.89
C SER A 199 -29.08 14.29 0.48
N LEU A 200 -29.60 13.37 -0.34
CA LEU A 200 -31.04 13.31 -0.68
C LEU A 200 -31.90 12.88 0.52
N GLU A 201 -31.34 12.08 1.43
CA GLU A 201 -32.03 11.60 2.63
C GLU A 201 -31.82 12.53 3.83
N LYS A 202 -30.62 13.10 3.97
CA LYS A 202 -30.27 14.06 5.02
C LYS A 202 -29.35 15.15 4.48
N PRO A 203 -29.63 16.44 4.73
CA PRO A 203 -28.68 17.50 4.40
C PRO A 203 -27.33 17.22 5.04
N ILE A 204 -26.26 17.25 4.22
CA ILE A 204 -24.87 17.07 4.68
C ILE A 204 -24.24 18.45 4.72
N GLU A 205 -23.69 18.83 5.86
CA GLU A 205 -22.90 20.05 5.98
C GLU A 205 -21.51 19.79 5.38
N ILE A 206 -21.14 20.52 4.35
CA ILE A 206 -19.86 20.41 3.66
C ILE A 206 -19.03 21.62 4.05
N LYS A 207 -17.87 21.39 4.66
CA LYS A 207 -16.87 22.43 4.90
C LYS A 207 -15.91 22.44 3.70
N ILE A 208 -15.89 23.55 2.98
CA ILE A 208 -14.98 23.75 1.86
C ILE A 208 -13.74 24.47 2.41
N GLU A 209 -12.59 23.85 2.30
CA GLU A 209 -11.31 24.44 2.65
C GLU A 209 -10.49 24.68 1.37
N GLN A 210 -9.95 25.90 1.23
CA GLN A 210 -9.03 26.21 0.15
C GLN A 210 -7.63 25.74 0.53
N THR A 211 -7.01 24.93 -0.32
CA THR A 211 -5.61 24.53 -0.14
C THR A 211 -4.66 25.64 -0.63
N ASP A 212 -3.40 25.57 -0.21
CA ASP A 212 -2.36 26.53 -0.59
C ASP A 212 -2.10 26.62 -2.11
N ASN A 213 -2.62 25.67 -2.89
CA ASN A 213 -2.53 25.63 -4.35
C ASN A 213 -3.77 26.15 -5.09
N ASN A 214 -4.69 26.84 -4.41
CA ASN A 214 -6.00 27.25 -4.95
C ASN A 214 -6.93 26.10 -5.33
N ASP A 215 -6.65 24.86 -4.95
CA ASP A 215 -7.57 23.74 -5.10
C ASP A 215 -8.54 23.71 -3.92
N TYR A 216 -9.77 23.27 -4.15
CA TYR A 216 -10.79 23.07 -3.12
C TYR A 216 -10.93 21.59 -2.78
N VAL A 217 -11.00 21.25 -1.51
CA VAL A 217 -11.16 19.89 -0.97
C VAL A 217 -12.48 19.75 -0.22
#